data_7106b46aed7b10b11c694d49a9120fe5
#
_entry.id   7106b46aed7b10b11c694d49a9120fe5
#
_cell.length_a   1.000
_cell.length_b   1.000
_cell.length_c   1.000
_cell.angle_alpha   90.00
_cell.angle_beta   90.00
_cell.angle_gamma   90.00
#
_symmetry.space_group_name_H-M   'P 1'
#
loop_
_entity.id
_entity.type
_entity.pdbx_description
1 polymer ?
#
loop_
_entity_poly.entity_id
_entity_poly.type
_entity_poly.pdbx_seq_one_letter_code
_entity_poly.pdbx_strand_id
1 'polypeptide(L)'
;MNDKLCWPDGRRIAVMLSFDFQGGEDVRPDRNGKINHEEWTQAEYGPQTGIWRILRILEETGVNATFLTCGGIAERYPEQVKAIVQNGHEVAGHGYHHEVARDLTLEQEREVIEKTTAMIEKRAGKRPIGWRSCTQSPNSLELLMEHGYLWNSNSFSFDLPFLWEHKDSTLVELPRQPFGDGRAYGHHDSGNPNDALVIWKGLFDDFYEESRLGPAFCPFQFHPFISSRPGRARALKEIIQYMRKHDGVWFARGSEVAELTLKLGANFPRKPALKEAVAS
;
A
#
# COMPACT_ATOMS: atom_id res chain seq x y z
N MET A 1 10.84 25.02 21.67
CA MET A 1 10.23 23.75 22.16
C MET A 1 10.49 22.73 21.10
N ASN A 2 11.21 21.65 21.40
CA ASN A 2 11.30 20.53 20.48
C ASN A 2 9.90 19.89 20.46
N ASP A 3 9.12 20.16 19.42
CA ASP A 3 7.90 19.40 19.16
C ASP A 3 8.34 17.97 18.91
N LYS A 4 8.24 17.14 19.95
CA LYS A 4 8.52 15.72 19.81
C LYS A 4 7.56 15.18 18.73
N LEU A 5 8.12 14.47 17.78
CA LEU A 5 7.32 13.73 16.80
C LEU A 5 6.27 12.92 17.57
N CYS A 6 4.99 13.10 17.25
CA CYS A 6 3.90 12.34 17.83
C CYS A 6 2.78 12.17 16.81
N TRP A 7 2.12 11.04 16.85
CA TRP A 7 0.90 10.82 16.08
C TRP A 7 -0.28 11.59 16.69
N PRO A 8 -1.41 11.79 15.96
CA PRO A 8 -2.55 12.53 16.45
C PRO A 8 -3.04 12.02 17.80
N ASP A 9 -3.57 12.92 18.63
CA ASP A 9 -4.19 12.60 19.93
C ASP A 9 -3.30 11.78 20.89
N GLY A 10 -1.98 11.96 20.80
CA GLY A 10 -1.04 11.22 21.64
C GLY A 10 -0.92 9.73 21.31
N ARG A 11 -1.35 9.34 20.12
CA ARG A 11 -1.17 7.95 19.64
C ARG A 11 0.32 7.61 19.55
N ARG A 12 0.62 6.36 19.83
CA ARG A 12 2.00 5.86 19.91
C ARG A 12 2.47 5.21 18.61
N ILE A 13 1.55 4.50 17.93
CA ILE A 13 1.83 3.75 16.72
C ILE A 13 0.76 4.00 15.67
N ALA A 14 1.20 4.33 14.45
CA ALA A 14 0.34 4.37 13.28
C ALA A 14 0.40 3.00 12.57
N VAL A 15 -0.73 2.36 12.39
CA VAL A 15 -0.88 1.11 11.63
C VAL A 15 -1.52 1.42 10.28
N MET A 16 -0.81 1.16 9.19
CA MET A 16 -1.34 1.29 7.84
C MET A 16 -1.67 -0.08 7.27
N LEU A 17 -2.95 -0.36 7.08
CA LEU A 17 -3.39 -1.53 6.33
C LEU A 17 -3.47 -1.17 4.86
N SER A 18 -2.66 -1.79 4.02
CA SER A 18 -2.67 -1.58 2.57
C SER A 18 -3.05 -2.85 1.82
N PHE A 19 -3.86 -2.70 0.78
CA PHE A 19 -4.30 -3.79 -0.08
C PHE A 19 -3.89 -3.50 -1.52
N ASP A 20 -3.00 -4.31 -2.09
CA ASP A 20 -2.60 -4.21 -3.48
C ASP A 20 -3.68 -4.88 -4.35
N PHE A 21 -4.51 -4.03 -4.98
CA PHE A 21 -5.71 -4.41 -5.71
C PHE A 21 -5.44 -4.47 -7.21
N GLN A 22 -4.76 -5.54 -7.62
CA GLN A 22 -4.27 -5.76 -8.98
C GLN A 22 -5.04 -6.84 -9.75
N GLY A 23 -5.68 -7.81 -9.07
CA GLY A 23 -6.42 -8.89 -9.73
C GLY A 23 -5.58 -9.58 -10.81
N GLY A 24 -6.18 -9.88 -11.95
CA GLY A 24 -5.52 -10.50 -13.10
C GLY A 24 -4.46 -9.63 -13.80
N GLU A 25 -4.31 -8.34 -13.44
CA GLU A 25 -3.26 -7.48 -13.98
C GLU A 25 -1.84 -7.95 -13.61
N ASP A 26 -1.70 -8.80 -12.59
CA ASP A 26 -0.43 -9.38 -12.16
C ASP A 26 -0.01 -10.60 -13.00
N VAL A 27 -0.95 -11.22 -13.71
CA VAL A 27 -0.69 -12.43 -14.48
C VAL A 27 -0.06 -12.09 -15.81
N ARG A 28 1.16 -12.58 -16.02
CA ARG A 28 1.94 -12.30 -17.23
C ARG A 28 1.79 -13.41 -18.26
N PRO A 29 1.73 -13.05 -19.55
CA PRO A 29 1.84 -14.07 -20.59
C PRO A 29 3.21 -14.74 -20.54
N ASP A 30 3.23 -16.04 -20.85
CA ASP A 30 4.47 -16.78 -21.04
C ASP A 30 5.23 -16.28 -22.28
N ARG A 31 6.42 -16.88 -22.57
CA ARG A 31 7.24 -16.55 -23.74
C ARG A 31 6.55 -16.78 -25.10
N ASN A 32 5.40 -17.51 -25.12
CA ASN A 32 4.59 -17.74 -26.31
C ASN A 32 3.34 -16.82 -26.36
N GLY A 33 3.24 -15.87 -25.44
CA GLY A 33 2.11 -14.94 -25.34
C GLY A 33 0.86 -15.56 -24.72
N LYS A 34 0.94 -16.74 -24.08
CA LYS A 34 -0.21 -17.40 -23.48
C LYS A 34 -0.33 -17.05 -22.00
N ILE A 35 -1.55 -16.70 -21.59
CA ILE A 35 -1.92 -16.50 -20.20
C ILE A 35 -2.24 -17.86 -19.55
N ASN A 36 -1.69 -18.08 -18.35
CA ASN A 36 -2.10 -19.20 -17.50
C ASN A 36 -3.51 -18.90 -16.96
N HIS A 37 -4.50 -19.62 -17.48
CA HIS A 37 -5.90 -19.36 -17.12
C HIS A 37 -6.22 -19.68 -15.66
N GLU A 38 -5.60 -20.69 -15.08
CA GLU A 38 -5.76 -21.01 -13.65
C GLU A 38 -5.23 -19.89 -12.76
N GLU A 39 -4.03 -19.42 -13.01
CA GLU A 39 -3.41 -18.30 -12.31
C GLU A 39 -4.25 -17.02 -12.46
N TRP A 40 -4.72 -16.74 -13.67
CA TRP A 40 -5.61 -15.61 -13.93
C TRP A 40 -6.91 -15.68 -13.09
N THR A 41 -7.56 -16.85 -13.06
CA THR A 41 -8.79 -17.04 -12.27
C THR A 41 -8.54 -16.96 -10.76
N GLN A 42 -7.37 -17.39 -10.28
CA GLN A 42 -6.97 -17.20 -8.90
C GLN A 42 -6.84 -15.71 -8.55
N ALA A 43 -6.18 -14.92 -9.39
CA ALA A 43 -6.02 -13.48 -9.19
C ALA A 43 -7.36 -12.72 -9.28
N GLU A 44 -8.24 -13.10 -10.23
CA GLU A 44 -9.57 -12.52 -10.40
C GLU A 44 -10.54 -12.82 -9.23
N TYR A 45 -10.21 -13.77 -8.37
CA TYR A 45 -10.94 -13.95 -7.12
C TYR A 45 -10.95 -12.68 -6.27
N GLY A 46 -9.86 -11.90 -6.31
CA GLY A 46 -9.72 -10.64 -5.58
C GLY A 46 -10.86 -9.66 -5.89
N PRO A 47 -10.99 -9.17 -7.14
CA PRO A 47 -12.04 -8.22 -7.50
C PRO A 47 -13.45 -8.82 -7.51
N GLN A 48 -13.61 -10.10 -7.82
CA GLN A 48 -14.95 -10.71 -7.90
C GLN A 48 -15.56 -11.05 -6.54
N THR A 49 -14.76 -11.60 -5.63
CA THR A 49 -15.25 -12.11 -4.34
C THR A 49 -14.50 -11.50 -3.16
N GLY A 50 -13.18 -11.42 -3.27
CA GLY A 50 -12.29 -11.08 -2.18
C GLY A 50 -12.52 -9.70 -1.59
N ILE A 51 -12.67 -8.71 -2.46
CA ILE A 51 -12.88 -7.31 -2.07
C ILE A 51 -14.07 -7.13 -1.14
N TRP A 52 -15.20 -7.78 -1.44
CA TRP A 52 -16.42 -7.68 -0.63
C TRP A 52 -16.24 -8.27 0.77
N ARG A 53 -15.45 -9.35 0.88
CA ARG A 53 -15.12 -9.93 2.18
C ARG A 53 -14.19 -9.05 2.99
N ILE A 54 -13.21 -8.41 2.35
CA ILE A 54 -12.31 -7.44 3.00
C ILE A 54 -13.08 -6.24 3.51
N LEU A 55 -13.91 -5.61 2.66
CA LEU A 55 -14.72 -4.46 3.07
C LEU A 55 -15.60 -4.78 4.28
N ARG A 56 -16.24 -5.94 4.30
CA ARG A 56 -17.01 -6.39 5.46
C ARG A 56 -16.14 -6.57 6.71
N ILE A 57 -14.93 -7.12 6.59
CA ILE A 57 -14.00 -7.26 7.73
C ILE A 57 -13.60 -5.88 8.27
N LEU A 58 -13.28 -4.94 7.39
CA LEU A 58 -12.92 -3.58 7.77
C LEU A 58 -14.09 -2.85 8.46
N GLU A 59 -15.31 -3.00 7.93
CA GLU A 59 -16.54 -2.49 8.56
C GLU A 59 -16.77 -3.10 9.95
N GLU A 60 -16.74 -4.45 10.07
CA GLU A 60 -16.91 -5.16 11.33
C GLU A 60 -15.85 -4.82 12.38
N THR A 61 -14.65 -4.46 11.93
CA THR A 61 -13.55 -4.06 12.81
C THR A 61 -13.45 -2.55 13.01
N GLY A 62 -14.21 -1.75 12.27
CA GLY A 62 -14.25 -0.29 12.39
C GLY A 62 -12.92 0.39 12.07
N VAL A 63 -12.18 -0.11 11.07
CA VAL A 63 -10.88 0.44 10.67
C VAL A 63 -10.87 0.83 9.20
N ASN A 64 -10.12 1.90 8.89
CA ASN A 64 -9.89 2.32 7.52
C ASN A 64 -8.62 1.68 6.96
N ALA A 65 -8.54 1.63 5.62
CA ALA A 65 -7.42 1.05 4.89
C ALA A 65 -7.15 1.84 3.60
N THR A 66 -6.01 1.56 2.97
CA THR A 66 -5.62 2.10 1.66
C THR A 66 -5.57 0.98 0.63
N PHE A 67 -6.22 1.19 -0.51
CA PHE A 67 -6.24 0.25 -1.63
C PHE A 67 -5.39 0.80 -2.78
N LEU A 68 -4.26 0.14 -3.03
CA LEU A 68 -3.35 0.42 -4.14
C LEU A 68 -3.93 -0.27 -5.38
N THR A 69 -4.59 0.49 -6.23
CA THR A 69 -5.47 -0.03 -7.27
C THR A 69 -4.88 0.15 -8.66
N CYS A 70 -4.80 -0.92 -9.44
CA CYS A 70 -4.42 -0.84 -10.85
C CYS A 70 -5.52 -0.14 -11.68
N GLY A 71 -5.10 0.67 -12.66
CA GLY A 71 -6.03 1.34 -13.58
C GLY A 71 -6.93 0.35 -14.32
N GLY A 72 -6.40 -0.78 -14.78
CA GLY A 72 -7.16 -1.85 -15.43
C GLY A 72 -8.22 -2.47 -14.52
N ILE A 73 -7.92 -2.60 -13.22
CA ILE A 73 -8.93 -3.04 -12.22
C ILE A 73 -10.01 -1.97 -12.06
N ALA A 74 -9.63 -0.69 -11.94
CA ALA A 74 -10.60 0.39 -11.83
C ALA A 74 -11.51 0.48 -13.08
N GLU A 75 -10.99 0.17 -14.26
CA GLU A 75 -11.76 0.11 -15.49
C GLU A 75 -12.77 -1.03 -15.50
N ARG A 76 -12.32 -2.26 -15.18
CA ARG A 76 -13.14 -3.48 -15.26
C ARG A 76 -14.10 -3.66 -14.08
N TYR A 77 -13.75 -3.12 -12.92
CA TYR A 77 -14.48 -3.31 -11.66
C TYR A 77 -14.83 -1.98 -10.97
N PRO A 78 -15.57 -1.07 -11.64
CA PRO A 78 -15.87 0.27 -11.13
C PRO A 78 -16.70 0.27 -9.84
N GLU A 79 -17.60 -0.71 -9.67
CA GLU A 79 -18.43 -0.80 -8.46
C GLU A 79 -17.61 -1.16 -7.21
N GLN A 80 -16.57 -1.94 -7.37
CA GLN A 80 -15.66 -2.28 -6.28
C GLN A 80 -14.87 -1.03 -5.84
N VAL A 81 -14.34 -0.25 -6.79
CA VAL A 81 -13.65 1.01 -6.49
C VAL A 81 -14.59 2.00 -5.80
N LYS A 82 -15.82 2.12 -6.29
CA LYS A 82 -16.84 2.96 -5.67
C LYS A 82 -17.17 2.51 -4.23
N ALA A 83 -17.31 1.19 -4.01
CA ALA A 83 -17.57 0.64 -2.69
C ALA A 83 -16.42 0.92 -1.72
N ILE A 84 -15.14 0.82 -2.16
CA ILE A 84 -13.97 1.19 -1.35
C ILE A 84 -14.10 2.63 -0.84
N VAL A 85 -14.38 3.57 -1.72
CA VAL A 85 -14.50 4.99 -1.39
C VAL A 85 -15.71 5.25 -0.48
N GLN A 86 -16.87 4.65 -0.79
CA GLN A 86 -18.10 4.84 -0.02
C GLN A 86 -17.99 4.33 1.42
N ASN A 87 -17.14 3.33 1.66
CA ASN A 87 -16.84 2.82 3.00
C ASN A 87 -15.70 3.61 3.71
N GLY A 88 -15.28 4.75 3.17
CA GLY A 88 -14.32 5.65 3.80
C GLY A 88 -12.85 5.25 3.66
N HIS A 89 -12.55 4.27 2.80
CA HIS A 89 -11.17 3.85 2.53
C HIS A 89 -10.53 4.73 1.45
N GLU A 90 -9.20 4.73 1.41
CA GLU A 90 -8.42 5.43 0.40
C GLU A 90 -8.19 4.54 -0.83
N VAL A 91 -8.24 5.16 -2.03
CA VAL A 91 -7.77 4.56 -3.28
C VAL A 91 -6.52 5.28 -3.74
N ALA A 92 -5.44 4.54 -3.96
CA ALA A 92 -4.16 5.01 -4.45
C ALA A 92 -3.77 4.27 -5.74
N GLY A 93 -2.80 4.77 -6.50
CA GLY A 93 -2.36 4.18 -7.77
C GLY A 93 -1.42 2.99 -7.61
N HIS A 94 -1.50 2.05 -8.57
CA HIS A 94 -0.69 0.82 -8.58
C HIS A 94 -0.26 0.36 -9.98
N GLY A 95 0.04 1.31 -10.87
CA GLY A 95 0.20 1.04 -12.29
C GLY A 95 -1.14 0.84 -13.00
N TYR A 96 -1.13 0.69 -14.32
CA TYR A 96 -2.36 0.41 -15.06
C TYR A 96 -2.60 -1.09 -15.20
N HIS A 97 -1.57 -1.83 -15.66
CA HIS A 97 -1.55 -3.29 -15.78
C HIS A 97 -0.47 -3.91 -14.88
N HIS A 98 -0.25 -3.30 -13.69
CA HIS A 98 0.77 -3.74 -12.74
C HIS A 98 2.17 -3.83 -13.38
N GLU A 99 2.54 -2.82 -14.16
CA GLU A 99 3.77 -2.81 -14.95
C GLU A 99 5.02 -2.92 -14.09
N VAL A 100 6.04 -3.55 -14.64
CA VAL A 100 7.39 -3.59 -14.09
C VAL A 100 8.10 -2.30 -14.49
N ALA A 101 7.97 -1.23 -13.70
CA ALA A 101 8.40 0.13 -14.08
C ALA A 101 9.87 0.23 -14.47
N ARG A 102 10.75 -0.59 -13.87
CA ARG A 102 12.18 -0.62 -14.23
C ARG A 102 12.46 -1.01 -15.70
N ASP A 103 11.50 -1.66 -16.37
CA ASP A 103 11.61 -2.12 -17.74
C ASP A 103 10.99 -1.13 -18.75
N LEU A 104 10.42 -0.01 -18.25
CA LEU A 104 9.76 1.02 -19.05
C LEU A 104 10.73 2.15 -19.40
N THR A 105 10.51 2.79 -20.54
CA THR A 105 11.11 4.09 -20.83
C THR A 105 10.45 5.18 -19.97
N LEU A 106 11.09 6.35 -19.89
CA LEU A 106 10.53 7.51 -19.18
C LEU A 106 9.11 7.87 -19.69
N GLU A 107 8.92 7.87 -20.98
CA GLU A 107 7.66 8.21 -21.63
C GLU A 107 6.58 7.18 -21.35
N GLN A 108 6.94 5.89 -21.40
CA GLN A 108 6.02 4.79 -21.08
C GLN A 108 5.58 4.84 -19.60
N GLU A 109 6.52 5.09 -18.68
CA GLU A 109 6.18 5.18 -17.26
C GLU A 109 5.29 6.41 -16.99
N ARG A 110 5.56 7.56 -17.64
CA ARG A 110 4.70 8.74 -17.58
C ARG A 110 3.28 8.43 -18.04
N GLU A 111 3.13 7.79 -19.20
CA GLU A 111 1.82 7.38 -19.74
C GLU A 111 1.07 6.46 -18.77
N VAL A 112 1.76 5.50 -18.17
CA VAL A 112 1.17 4.59 -17.15
C VAL A 112 0.63 5.38 -15.96
N ILE A 113 1.41 6.34 -15.43
CA ILE A 113 1.00 7.18 -14.30
C ILE A 113 -0.23 8.01 -14.67
N GLU A 114 -0.19 8.69 -15.81
CA GLU A 114 -1.29 9.53 -16.30
C GLU A 114 -2.58 8.75 -16.51
N LYS A 115 -2.49 7.63 -17.21
CA LYS A 115 -3.63 6.76 -17.53
C LYS A 115 -4.25 6.15 -16.26
N THR A 116 -3.41 5.70 -15.33
CA THR A 116 -3.86 5.16 -14.04
C THR A 116 -4.57 6.23 -13.23
N THR A 117 -3.97 7.41 -13.14
CA THR A 117 -4.53 8.56 -12.41
C THR A 117 -5.92 8.93 -12.95
N ALA A 118 -6.02 9.12 -14.26
CA ALA A 118 -7.29 9.49 -14.91
C ALA A 118 -8.37 8.42 -14.71
N MET A 119 -8.02 7.13 -14.79
CA MET A 119 -8.98 6.06 -14.63
C MET A 119 -9.48 5.97 -13.17
N ILE A 120 -8.57 6.02 -12.19
CA ILE A 120 -8.95 6.01 -10.77
C ILE A 120 -9.82 7.25 -10.46
N GLU A 121 -9.41 8.44 -10.87
CA GLU A 121 -10.18 9.66 -10.64
C GLU A 121 -11.61 9.54 -11.22
N LYS A 122 -11.74 9.02 -12.42
CA LYS A 122 -13.04 8.77 -13.08
C LYS A 122 -13.92 7.81 -12.28
N ARG A 123 -13.35 6.78 -11.63
CA ARG A 123 -14.12 5.73 -10.93
C ARG A 123 -14.33 5.99 -9.44
N ALA A 124 -13.30 6.57 -8.79
CA ALA A 124 -13.34 6.92 -7.37
C ALA A 124 -13.98 8.29 -7.10
N GLY A 125 -14.13 9.13 -8.13
CA GLY A 125 -14.62 10.50 -7.98
C GLY A 125 -13.62 11.45 -7.32
N LYS A 126 -12.39 11.00 -7.07
CA LYS A 126 -11.30 11.76 -6.47
C LYS A 126 -9.97 11.31 -7.08
N ARG A 127 -9.10 12.29 -7.37
CA ARG A 127 -7.74 12.03 -7.83
C ARG A 127 -6.95 11.26 -6.75
N PRO A 128 -6.24 10.17 -7.11
CA PRO A 128 -5.33 9.50 -6.19
C PRO A 128 -4.13 10.40 -5.89
N ILE A 129 -3.70 10.42 -4.62
CA ILE A 129 -2.54 11.19 -4.17
C ILE A 129 -1.42 10.29 -3.63
N GLY A 130 -1.63 9.00 -3.64
CA GLY A 130 -0.67 7.99 -3.23
C GLY A 130 -0.36 6.98 -4.32
N TRP A 131 0.84 6.41 -4.27
CA TRP A 131 1.30 5.45 -5.26
C TRP A 131 2.11 4.31 -4.64
N ARG A 132 2.00 3.13 -5.24
CA ARG A 132 2.92 2.01 -5.08
C ARG A 132 3.07 1.32 -6.42
N SER A 133 4.30 1.09 -6.85
CA SER A 133 4.58 0.33 -8.07
C SER A 133 4.86 -1.13 -7.75
N CYS A 134 4.71 -2.00 -8.74
CA CYS A 134 5.26 -3.36 -8.71
C CYS A 134 6.79 -3.30 -8.48
N THR A 135 7.46 -2.49 -9.30
CA THR A 135 8.87 -2.10 -9.12
C THR A 135 9.02 -0.61 -9.39
N GLN A 136 10.12 -0.01 -8.95
CA GLN A 136 10.46 1.36 -9.31
C GLN A 136 11.55 1.40 -10.38
N SER A 137 11.48 2.39 -11.25
CA SER A 137 12.56 2.83 -12.13
C SER A 137 13.34 3.96 -11.45
N PRO A 138 14.50 4.36 -11.99
CA PRO A 138 15.18 5.58 -11.56
C PRO A 138 14.38 6.87 -11.78
N ASN A 139 13.33 6.84 -12.60
CA ASN A 139 12.49 8.00 -12.93
C ASN A 139 11.24 8.10 -12.05
N SER A 140 10.82 7.01 -11.40
CA SER A 140 9.52 6.89 -10.73
C SER A 140 9.24 8.03 -9.75
N LEU A 141 10.20 8.36 -8.88
CA LEU A 141 10.00 9.39 -7.86
C LEU A 141 9.82 10.78 -8.46
N GLU A 142 10.65 11.13 -9.47
CA GLU A 142 10.55 12.42 -10.17
C GLU A 142 9.20 12.53 -10.89
N LEU A 143 8.79 11.48 -11.60
CA LEU A 143 7.51 11.44 -12.29
C LEU A 143 6.32 11.59 -11.32
N LEU A 144 6.35 10.92 -10.18
CA LEU A 144 5.32 11.04 -9.17
C LEU A 144 5.23 12.47 -8.63
N MET A 145 6.37 13.12 -8.36
CA MET A 145 6.42 14.53 -7.94
C MET A 145 5.88 15.46 -9.03
N GLU A 146 6.29 15.28 -10.29
CA GLU A 146 5.79 16.05 -11.44
C GLU A 146 4.27 15.94 -11.60
N HIS A 147 3.70 14.78 -11.30
CA HIS A 147 2.26 14.53 -11.37
C HIS A 147 1.51 14.86 -10.07
N GLY A 148 2.18 15.49 -9.09
CA GLY A 148 1.54 15.97 -7.87
C GLY A 148 1.08 14.89 -6.91
N TYR A 149 1.73 13.72 -6.91
CA TYR A 149 1.53 12.72 -5.88
C TYR A 149 2.12 13.18 -4.57
N LEU A 150 1.44 12.86 -3.47
CA LEU A 150 1.83 13.26 -2.13
C LEU A 150 2.75 12.24 -1.48
N TRP A 151 2.48 10.95 -1.74
CA TRP A 151 3.22 9.86 -1.13
C TRP A 151 3.45 8.68 -2.07
N ASN A 152 4.53 7.97 -1.78
CA ASN A 152 4.92 6.70 -2.38
C ASN A 152 5.12 5.64 -1.27
N SER A 153 5.05 4.36 -1.61
CA SER A 153 5.28 3.27 -0.67
C SER A 153 6.00 2.10 -1.33
N ASN A 154 7.27 2.30 -1.65
CA ASN A 154 8.11 1.26 -2.30
C ASN A 154 9.39 0.94 -1.53
N SER A 155 9.86 1.82 -0.63
CA SER A 155 11.12 1.64 0.09
C SER A 155 11.02 0.68 1.27
N PHE A 156 12.12 -0.03 1.52
CA PHE A 156 12.33 -0.89 2.70
C PHE A 156 13.48 -0.39 3.58
N SER A 157 13.93 0.86 3.39
CA SER A 157 15.17 1.35 4.00
C SER A 157 15.01 2.02 5.36
N PHE A 158 13.78 2.25 5.80
CA PHE A 158 13.45 2.90 7.07
C PHE A 158 12.21 2.28 7.70
N ASP A 159 12.07 2.42 9.02
CA ASP A 159 10.86 2.01 9.76
C ASP A 159 9.86 3.17 9.92
N LEU A 160 10.33 4.42 9.89
CA LEU A 160 9.48 5.60 9.92
C LEU A 160 9.33 6.21 8.52
N PRO A 161 8.25 6.94 8.25
CA PRO A 161 8.12 7.76 7.05
C PRO A 161 9.32 8.69 6.88
N PHE A 162 9.67 9.01 5.64
CA PHE A 162 10.73 9.95 5.32
C PHE A 162 10.41 10.72 4.04
N LEU A 163 11.22 11.70 3.70
CA LEU A 163 10.99 12.62 2.59
C LEU A 163 12.01 12.40 1.49
N TRP A 164 11.52 12.11 0.29
CA TRP A 164 12.30 12.25 -0.93
C TRP A 164 12.26 13.72 -1.39
N GLU A 165 13.41 14.26 -1.76
CA GLU A 165 13.55 15.62 -2.27
C GLU A 165 14.11 15.62 -3.68
N HIS A 166 13.51 16.39 -4.55
CA HIS A 166 14.02 16.66 -5.90
C HIS A 166 13.68 18.10 -6.30
N LYS A 167 14.68 18.96 -6.53
CA LYS A 167 14.49 20.39 -6.75
C LYS A 167 13.64 21.01 -5.63
N ASP A 168 12.53 21.65 -5.98
CA ASP A 168 11.60 22.28 -5.05
C ASP A 168 10.42 21.37 -4.66
N SER A 169 10.47 20.08 -5.04
CA SER A 169 9.42 19.11 -4.81
C SER A 169 9.79 18.12 -3.71
N THR A 170 8.79 17.70 -2.95
CA THR A 170 8.91 16.71 -1.88
C THR A 170 7.85 15.63 -2.03
N LEU A 171 8.24 14.38 -1.86
CA LEU A 171 7.36 13.21 -1.85
C LEU A 171 7.58 12.43 -0.56
N VAL A 172 6.50 12.10 0.14
CA VAL A 172 6.59 11.29 1.35
C VAL A 172 6.77 9.83 0.96
N GLU A 173 7.76 9.17 1.54
CA GLU A 173 7.86 7.72 1.48
C GLU A 173 7.22 7.10 2.72
N LEU A 174 6.26 6.22 2.52
CA LEU A 174 5.68 5.36 3.54
C LEU A 174 6.35 3.99 3.43
N PRO A 175 7.34 3.67 4.29
CA PRO A 175 8.14 2.46 4.13
C PRO A 175 7.29 1.19 4.23
N ARG A 176 7.81 0.11 3.66
CA ARG A 176 7.20 -1.22 3.70
C ARG A 176 8.01 -2.16 4.58
N GLN A 177 7.34 -3.19 5.09
CA GLN A 177 7.98 -4.32 5.71
C GLN A 177 7.90 -5.57 4.82
N PRO A 178 8.91 -6.46 4.82
CA PRO A 178 8.94 -7.61 3.93
C PRO A 178 7.98 -8.74 4.32
N PHE A 179 7.13 -8.56 5.32
CA PHE A 179 6.28 -9.59 5.90
C PHE A 179 4.79 -9.47 5.50
N GLY A 180 4.52 -8.96 4.29
CA GLY A 180 3.18 -8.98 3.70
C GLY A 180 2.65 -10.40 3.47
N ASP A 181 1.37 -10.52 3.14
CA ASP A 181 0.68 -11.80 2.98
C ASP A 181 1.33 -12.71 1.93
N GLY A 182 1.81 -12.16 0.81
CA GLY A 182 2.49 -12.94 -0.23
C GLY A 182 3.71 -13.68 0.28
N ARG A 183 4.45 -13.13 1.26
CA ARG A 183 5.58 -13.82 1.89
C ARG A 183 5.16 -14.69 3.08
N ALA A 184 4.21 -14.22 3.89
CA ALA A 184 3.72 -14.95 5.04
C ALA A 184 3.04 -16.28 4.65
N TYR A 185 2.39 -16.30 3.49
CA TYR A 185 1.76 -17.50 2.95
C TYR A 185 2.64 -18.29 1.95
N GLY A 186 3.84 -17.78 1.61
CA GLY A 186 4.61 -18.32 0.50
C GLY A 186 3.98 -17.98 -0.85
N HIS A 187 4.78 -17.86 -1.89
CA HIS A 187 4.37 -17.27 -3.17
C HIS A 187 3.21 -17.99 -3.90
N HIS A 188 2.79 -19.15 -3.51
CA HIS A 188 1.67 -19.88 -4.13
C HIS A 188 0.97 -20.80 -3.14
N ASP A 189 0.28 -20.21 -2.16
CA ASP A 189 -0.89 -20.83 -1.57
C ASP A 189 -0.76 -21.97 -0.54
N SER A 190 0.45 -22.32 -0.10
CA SER A 190 0.61 -23.43 0.88
C SER A 190 0.71 -22.97 2.34
N GLY A 191 0.83 -21.67 2.60
CA GLY A 191 1.05 -21.16 3.96
C GLY A 191 -0.15 -21.32 4.89
N ASN A 192 0.15 -21.78 6.10
CA ASN A 192 -0.84 -21.91 7.17
C ASN A 192 -1.26 -20.53 7.68
N PRO A 193 -2.55 -20.22 7.75
CA PRO A 193 -3.04 -18.94 8.28
C PRO A 193 -2.59 -18.63 9.72
N ASN A 194 -2.35 -19.66 10.53
CA ASN A 194 -1.87 -19.45 11.89
C ASN A 194 -0.40 -19.00 11.94
N ASP A 195 0.44 -19.49 11.02
CA ASP A 195 1.85 -19.08 10.95
C ASP A 195 1.96 -17.62 10.50
N ALA A 196 1.16 -17.21 9.53
CA ALA A 196 1.05 -15.81 9.12
C ALA A 196 0.62 -14.91 10.29
N LEU A 197 -0.36 -15.37 11.07
CA LEU A 197 -0.83 -14.63 12.24
C LEU A 197 0.26 -14.48 13.31
N VAL A 198 1.09 -15.50 13.53
CA VAL A 198 2.25 -15.44 14.44
C VAL A 198 3.26 -14.39 13.95
N ILE A 199 3.61 -14.41 12.64
CA ILE A 199 4.52 -13.45 12.03
C ILE A 199 3.99 -12.01 12.19
N TRP A 200 2.73 -11.77 11.87
CA TRP A 200 2.13 -10.44 11.94
C TRP A 200 1.98 -9.91 13.37
N LYS A 201 1.67 -10.77 14.33
CA LYS A 201 1.66 -10.38 15.74
C LYS A 201 3.05 -10.01 16.23
N GLY A 202 4.07 -10.84 15.94
CA GLY A 202 5.45 -10.53 16.31
C GLY A 202 5.92 -9.20 15.71
N LEU A 203 5.67 -8.96 14.41
CA LEU A 203 5.98 -7.68 13.78
C LEU A 203 5.30 -6.49 14.49
N PHE A 204 4.01 -6.61 14.80
CA PHE A 204 3.30 -5.55 15.51
C PHE A 204 3.82 -5.36 16.93
N ASP A 205 4.06 -6.44 17.66
CA ASP A 205 4.52 -6.39 19.06
C ASP A 205 5.88 -5.69 19.19
N ASP A 206 6.81 -5.98 18.28
CA ASP A 206 8.12 -5.32 18.24
C ASP A 206 7.97 -3.80 18.00
N PHE A 207 7.21 -3.38 16.99
CA PHE A 207 6.93 -1.95 16.74
C PHE A 207 6.16 -1.29 17.91
N TYR A 208 5.25 -2.03 18.54
CA TYR A 208 4.50 -1.52 19.68
C TYR A 208 5.39 -1.31 20.90
N GLU A 209 6.35 -2.21 21.18
CA GLU A 209 7.34 -2.01 22.23
C GLU A 209 8.27 -0.82 21.92
N GLU A 210 8.79 -0.72 20.70
CA GLU A 210 9.61 0.40 20.26
C GLU A 210 8.89 1.75 20.36
N SER A 211 7.55 1.76 20.23
CA SER A 211 6.74 2.96 20.37
C SER A 211 6.79 3.61 21.76
N ARG A 212 7.42 2.98 22.74
CA ARG A 212 7.75 3.59 24.05
C ARG A 212 8.91 4.58 23.97
N LEU A 213 9.79 4.43 22.98
CA LEU A 213 10.94 5.29 22.75
C LEU A 213 10.62 6.49 21.86
N GLY A 214 9.58 6.38 21.03
CA GLY A 214 9.13 7.41 20.10
C GLY A 214 7.99 6.87 19.24
N PRO A 215 7.41 7.68 18.34
CA PRO A 215 6.34 7.23 17.47
C PRO A 215 6.81 6.11 16.56
N ALA A 216 5.98 5.08 16.37
CA ALA A 216 6.24 3.97 15.47
C ALA A 216 5.26 3.97 14.29
N PHE A 217 5.69 3.40 13.16
CA PHE A 217 4.85 3.18 11.98
C PHE A 217 4.92 1.71 11.59
N CYS A 218 3.79 1.03 11.60
CA CYS A 218 3.66 -0.40 11.32
C CYS A 218 2.82 -0.64 10.06
N PRO A 219 3.43 -0.78 8.88
CA PRO A 219 2.73 -1.02 7.63
C PRO A 219 2.46 -2.51 7.42
N PHE A 220 1.25 -2.82 7.00
CA PHE A 220 0.87 -4.15 6.54
C PHE A 220 0.48 -4.10 5.05
N GLN A 221 0.96 -5.08 4.29
CA GLN A 221 0.63 -5.26 2.89
C GLN A 221 -0.13 -6.56 2.68
N PHE A 222 -1.29 -6.46 2.07
CA PHE A 222 -2.17 -7.57 1.74
C PHE A 222 -2.58 -7.52 0.27
N HIS A 223 -3.01 -8.67 -0.26
CA HIS A 223 -3.61 -8.77 -1.58
C HIS A 223 -5.02 -9.33 -1.46
N PRO A 224 -6.05 -8.71 -2.07
CA PRO A 224 -7.42 -9.21 -1.98
C PRO A 224 -7.58 -10.65 -2.41
N PHE A 225 -6.86 -11.12 -3.43
CA PHE A 225 -6.95 -12.51 -3.89
C PHE A 225 -6.25 -13.51 -2.97
N ILE A 226 -5.34 -13.06 -2.10
CA ILE A 226 -4.63 -13.88 -1.11
C ILE A 226 -5.36 -13.88 0.23
N SER A 227 -5.41 -12.72 0.88
CA SER A 227 -5.87 -12.60 2.29
C SER A 227 -7.37 -12.74 2.46
N SER A 228 -8.16 -12.64 1.39
CA SER A 228 -9.61 -12.80 1.50
C SER A 228 -10.10 -14.23 1.36
N ARG A 229 -9.24 -15.20 1.04
CA ARG A 229 -9.65 -16.61 0.97
C ARG A 229 -10.19 -17.10 2.32
N PRO A 230 -11.20 -18.00 2.37
CA PRO A 230 -11.63 -18.62 3.61
C PRO A 230 -10.45 -19.19 4.40
N GLY A 231 -10.46 -19.03 5.72
CA GLY A 231 -9.31 -19.34 6.56
C GLY A 231 -8.32 -18.18 6.68
N ARG A 232 -7.81 -17.63 5.58
CA ARG A 232 -6.92 -16.46 5.58
C ARG A 232 -7.63 -15.18 5.96
N ALA A 233 -8.88 -15.01 5.52
CA ALA A 233 -9.73 -13.90 5.92
C ALA A 233 -9.98 -13.88 7.45
N ARG A 234 -10.01 -15.05 8.09
CA ARG A 234 -10.05 -15.16 9.55
C ARG A 234 -8.78 -14.60 10.19
N ALA A 235 -7.61 -14.98 9.69
CA ALA A 235 -6.34 -14.48 10.20
C ALA A 235 -6.20 -12.96 10.01
N LEU A 236 -6.64 -12.42 8.86
CA LEU A 236 -6.71 -10.97 8.63
C LEU A 236 -7.60 -10.27 9.68
N LYS A 237 -8.79 -10.81 9.95
CA LYS A 237 -9.68 -10.25 10.98
C LYS A 237 -9.05 -10.33 12.37
N GLU A 238 -8.44 -11.45 12.71
CA GLU A 238 -7.82 -11.68 14.01
C GLU A 238 -6.64 -10.76 14.28
N ILE A 239 -5.78 -10.49 13.29
CA ILE A 239 -4.66 -9.54 13.47
C ILE A 239 -5.17 -8.11 13.68
N ILE A 240 -6.18 -7.67 12.93
CA ILE A 240 -6.79 -6.35 13.14
C ILE A 240 -7.39 -6.25 14.54
N GLN A 241 -8.14 -7.26 14.98
CA GLN A 241 -8.72 -7.30 16.31
C GLN A 241 -7.67 -7.36 17.43
N TYR A 242 -6.53 -8.02 17.17
CA TYR A 242 -5.41 -8.08 18.09
C TYR A 242 -4.81 -6.68 18.28
N MET A 243 -4.46 -6.00 17.20
CA MET A 243 -3.89 -4.65 17.26
C MET A 243 -4.83 -3.64 17.92
N ARG A 244 -6.13 -3.74 17.70
CA ARG A 244 -7.15 -2.86 18.31
C ARG A 244 -7.25 -2.94 19.83
N LYS A 245 -6.75 -4.00 20.45
CA LYS A 245 -6.75 -4.16 21.92
C LYS A 245 -5.63 -3.37 22.60
N HIS A 246 -4.69 -2.82 21.83
CA HIS A 246 -3.55 -2.09 22.36
C HIS A 246 -3.84 -0.59 22.39
N ASP A 247 -3.50 0.05 23.50
CA ASP A 247 -3.70 1.49 23.66
C ASP A 247 -2.77 2.29 22.76
N GLY A 248 -3.25 3.43 22.27
CA GLY A 248 -2.46 4.33 21.45
C GLY A 248 -2.22 3.87 20.01
N VAL A 249 -2.94 2.84 19.54
CA VAL A 249 -2.93 2.42 18.13
C VAL A 249 -3.83 3.35 17.31
N TRP A 250 -3.31 3.80 16.19
CA TRP A 250 -4.02 4.59 15.18
C TRP A 250 -4.02 3.86 13.85
N PHE A 251 -5.17 3.36 13.42
CA PHE A 251 -5.34 2.82 12.07
C PHE A 251 -5.49 3.98 11.10
N ALA A 252 -4.48 4.18 10.26
CA ALA A 252 -4.37 5.34 9.38
C ALA A 252 -4.38 4.92 7.91
N ARG A 253 -4.97 5.77 7.07
CA ARG A 253 -4.78 5.72 5.61
C ARG A 253 -3.42 6.30 5.27
N GLY A 254 -2.88 5.92 4.10
CA GLY A 254 -1.60 6.43 3.62
C GLY A 254 -1.59 7.95 3.52
N SER A 255 -2.68 8.55 3.01
CA SER A 255 -2.82 10.01 2.94
C SER A 255 -2.73 10.70 4.30
N GLU A 256 -3.35 10.13 5.34
CA GLU A 256 -3.33 10.74 6.68
C GLU A 256 -1.92 10.74 7.29
N VAL A 257 -1.20 9.64 7.12
CA VAL A 257 0.21 9.55 7.57
C VAL A 257 1.08 10.51 6.77
N ALA A 258 0.89 10.59 5.45
CA ALA A 258 1.69 11.44 4.58
C ALA A 258 1.47 12.93 4.84
N GLU A 259 0.22 13.37 4.99
CA GLU A 259 -0.12 14.76 5.32
C GLU A 259 0.49 15.18 6.65
N LEU A 260 0.44 14.31 7.65
CA LEU A 260 1.06 14.58 8.95
C LEU A 260 2.59 14.60 8.85
N THR A 261 3.18 13.70 8.08
CA THR A 261 4.62 13.65 7.83
C THR A 261 5.11 14.96 7.20
N LEU A 262 4.39 15.51 6.22
CA LEU A 262 4.72 16.81 5.62
C LEU A 262 4.58 17.95 6.62
N LYS A 263 3.49 17.97 7.40
CA LYS A 263 3.25 18.98 8.42
C LYS A 263 4.37 19.03 9.48
N LEU A 264 4.90 17.87 9.86
CA LEU A 264 5.95 17.70 10.85
C LEU A 264 7.35 17.51 10.23
N GLY A 265 7.52 17.86 8.98
CA GLY A 265 8.63 17.52 8.09
C GLY A 265 10.05 17.73 8.66
N ALA A 266 10.25 18.69 9.59
CA ALA A 266 11.53 18.91 10.26
C ALA A 266 11.99 17.73 11.14
N ASN A 267 11.07 16.82 11.49
CA ASN A 267 11.32 15.68 12.38
C ASN A 267 11.56 14.36 11.62
N PHE A 268 11.44 14.37 10.29
CA PHE A 268 11.60 13.18 9.46
C PHE A 268 12.88 13.22 8.62
N PRO A 269 13.53 12.08 8.37
CA PRO A 269 14.69 12.00 7.49
C PRO A 269 14.37 12.53 6.08
N ARG A 270 15.36 13.15 5.43
CA ARG A 270 15.28 13.64 4.05
C ARG A 270 16.34 12.95 3.22
N LYS A 271 15.99 12.59 2.00
CA LYS A 271 16.86 11.88 1.03
C LYS A 271 16.69 12.48 -0.36
N PRO A 272 17.76 12.62 -1.14
CA PRO A 272 17.65 12.96 -2.55
C PRO A 272 16.92 11.85 -3.31
N ALA A 273 16.19 12.20 -4.37
CA ALA A 273 15.56 11.21 -5.25
C ALA A 273 16.58 10.23 -5.82
N LEU A 274 16.14 9.00 -6.11
CA LEU A 274 17.02 7.85 -6.40
C LEU A 274 18.09 8.08 -7.48
N LYS A 275 17.81 8.88 -8.52
CA LYS A 275 18.81 9.23 -9.55
C LYS A 275 20.05 9.90 -8.98
N GLU A 276 19.86 10.75 -7.99
CA GLU A 276 20.95 11.51 -7.35
C GLU A 276 21.68 10.62 -6.32
N ALA A 277 20.95 9.73 -5.65
CA ALA A 277 21.50 8.84 -4.62
C ALA A 277 22.37 7.69 -5.18
N VAL A 278 22.13 7.28 -6.43
CA VAL A 278 22.89 6.18 -7.08
C VAL A 278 24.07 6.74 -7.89
N ALA A 279 24.08 8.05 -8.19
CA ALA A 279 25.14 8.72 -8.93
C ALA A 279 26.28 9.26 -8.02
N SER A 280 26.09 9.22 -6.71
CA SER A 280 27.05 9.60 -5.65
C SER A 280 27.70 8.38 -5.02
#